data_c625be0483cc0eec38d1862c09ccc5ed
#
_entry.id   c625be0483cc0eec38d1862c09ccc5ed
#
_cell.length_a   1.000
_cell.length_b   1.000
_cell.length_c   1.000
_cell.angle_alpha   90.00
_cell.angle_beta   90.00
_cell.angle_gamma   90.00
#
_symmetry.space_group_name_H-M   'P 1'
#
loop_
_entity.id
_entity.type
_entity.pdbx_description
1 polymer ?
#
loop_
_entity_poly.entity_id
_entity_poly.type
_entity_poly.pdbx_seq_one_letter_code
_entity_poly.pdbx_strand_id
1 'polypeptide(L)'
;PEPKVLFMDEPLSNLDAKLRLDMRLELQRLHVETGITFIYVTHDQMEAMTLATKICLMNQGVLQQYDAPLDVYNRPSNLFVADFVGNPAINFVEAAGSRQADGTMRLTILDGIRVQFTPREEYDREHGDGADAGENAFRYPIAKVSDQGEDSGSNAADPDYVIGVRPEHLKIG
;
A
#
# COMPACT_ATOMS: atom_id res chain seq x y z
N PRO A 1 18.71 23.31 25.53
CA PRO A 1 17.38 22.74 25.57
C PRO A 1 17.37 21.44 24.78
N GLU A 2 16.82 20.41 25.36
CA GLU A 2 16.66 19.13 24.68
C GLU A 2 15.53 19.25 23.63
N PRO A 3 15.78 18.89 22.36
CA PRO A 3 14.73 18.95 21.35
C PRO A 3 13.67 17.89 21.63
N LYS A 4 12.41 18.20 21.37
CA LYS A 4 11.31 17.22 21.44
C LYS A 4 11.08 16.49 20.12
N VAL A 5 11.52 17.09 19.02
CA VAL A 5 11.36 16.59 17.66
C VAL A 5 12.65 16.80 16.89
N LEU A 6 13.08 15.78 16.17
CA LEU A 6 14.20 15.82 15.24
C LEU A 6 13.69 15.58 13.82
N PHE A 7 14.00 16.51 12.92
CA PHE A 7 13.73 16.38 11.48
C PHE A 7 14.98 15.92 10.75
N MET A 8 14.81 14.92 9.92
CA MET A 8 15.88 14.37 9.07
C MET A 8 15.35 14.21 7.65
N ASP A 9 16.02 14.86 6.70
CA ASP A 9 15.67 14.80 5.28
C ASP A 9 16.74 13.99 4.55
N GLU A 10 16.37 12.79 4.09
CA GLU A 10 17.21 11.82 3.40
C GLU A 10 18.62 11.62 4.01
N PRO A 11 18.76 11.43 5.34
CA PRO A 11 20.05 11.51 6.01
C PRO A 11 21.04 10.42 5.62
N LEU A 12 20.56 9.30 5.05
CA LEU A 12 21.39 8.16 4.69
C LEU A 12 21.61 8.01 3.17
N SER A 13 21.06 8.93 2.35
CA SER A 13 21.07 8.83 0.88
C SER A 13 22.47 8.75 0.27
N ASN A 14 23.44 9.42 0.87
CA ASN A 14 24.82 9.51 0.35
C ASN A 14 25.78 8.45 0.93
N LEU A 15 25.27 7.47 1.69
CA LEU A 15 26.09 6.44 2.31
C LEU A 15 26.11 5.15 1.48
N ASP A 16 27.22 4.43 1.54
CA ASP A 16 27.30 3.08 0.99
C ASP A 16 26.39 2.10 1.76
N ALA A 17 26.11 0.94 1.17
CA ALA A 17 25.11 0.00 1.69
C ALA A 17 25.46 -0.52 3.11
N LYS A 18 26.74 -0.74 3.40
CA LYS A 18 27.18 -1.23 4.71
C LYS A 18 27.01 -0.15 5.78
N LEU A 19 27.54 1.05 5.51
CA LEU A 19 27.44 2.17 6.43
C LEU A 19 25.98 2.59 6.66
N ARG A 20 25.14 2.50 5.62
CA ARG A 20 23.69 2.75 5.73
C ARG A 20 23.03 1.80 6.71
N LEU A 21 23.38 0.49 6.66
CA LEU A 21 22.85 -0.48 7.60
C LEU A 21 23.26 -0.17 9.04
N ASP A 22 24.54 0.13 9.25
CA ASP A 22 25.08 0.45 10.58
C ASP A 22 24.40 1.71 11.15
N MET A 23 24.22 2.74 10.31
CA MET A 23 23.56 3.98 10.70
C MET A 23 22.06 3.81 11.02
N ARG A 24 21.35 2.91 10.33
CA ARG A 24 19.96 2.57 10.69
C ARG A 24 19.88 2.03 12.12
N LEU A 25 20.76 1.13 12.49
CA LEU A 25 20.81 0.57 13.84
C LEU A 25 21.11 1.64 14.90
N GLU A 26 22.03 2.55 14.61
CA GLU A 26 22.35 3.66 15.50
C GLU A 26 21.18 4.65 15.65
N LEU A 27 20.46 4.95 14.57
CA LEU A 27 19.27 5.80 14.64
C LEU A 27 18.15 5.16 15.47
N GLN A 28 17.91 3.85 15.32
CA GLN A 28 16.95 3.12 16.15
C GLN A 28 17.34 3.18 17.63
N ARG A 29 18.62 2.94 17.93
CA ARG A 29 19.15 3.00 19.28
C ARG A 29 18.98 4.41 19.87
N LEU A 30 19.35 5.43 19.13
CA LEU A 30 19.22 6.83 19.56
C LEU A 30 17.76 7.19 19.84
N HIS A 31 16.82 6.75 18.99
CA HIS A 31 15.39 6.97 19.20
C HIS A 31 14.91 6.33 20.53
N VAL A 32 15.29 5.07 20.78
CA VAL A 32 14.93 4.36 22.00
C VAL A 32 15.56 5.02 23.26
N GLU A 33 16.84 5.40 23.18
CA GLU A 33 17.57 5.99 24.29
C GLU A 33 17.06 7.41 24.65
N THR A 34 16.70 8.20 23.65
CA THR A 34 16.29 9.59 23.86
C THR A 34 14.79 9.77 24.06
N GLY A 35 13.98 8.87 23.50
CA GLY A 35 12.52 8.97 23.50
C GLY A 35 11.96 10.17 22.75
N ILE A 36 12.78 10.89 21.96
CA ILE A 36 12.33 12.03 21.16
C ILE A 36 11.61 11.58 19.88
N THR A 37 10.72 12.40 19.36
CA THR A 37 10.04 12.12 18.11
C THR A 37 10.97 12.40 16.93
N PHE A 38 11.14 11.40 16.04
CA PHE A 38 11.85 11.55 14.77
C PHE A 38 10.85 11.72 13.63
N ILE A 39 11.04 12.75 12.82
CA ILE A 39 10.38 12.89 11.52
C ILE A 39 11.46 12.67 10.46
N TYR A 40 11.36 11.52 9.79
CA TYR A 40 12.37 11.01 8.88
C TYR A 40 11.81 10.96 7.47
N VAL A 41 12.38 11.75 6.57
CA VAL A 41 12.02 11.75 5.15
C VAL A 41 12.99 10.87 4.39
N THR A 42 12.47 9.94 3.60
CA THR A 42 13.25 9.05 2.75
C THR A 42 12.44 8.57 1.55
N HIS A 43 13.14 8.24 0.48
CA HIS A 43 12.58 7.49 -0.66
C HIS A 43 12.93 5.99 -0.59
N ASP A 44 13.75 5.57 0.38
CA ASP A 44 14.12 4.17 0.58
C ASP A 44 13.04 3.45 1.41
N GLN A 45 12.30 2.54 0.76
CA GLN A 45 11.24 1.77 1.41
C GLN A 45 11.77 0.94 2.59
N MET A 46 12.99 0.40 2.48
CA MET A 46 13.58 -0.41 3.54
C MET A 46 13.87 0.43 4.79
N GLU A 47 14.28 1.69 4.60
CA GLU A 47 14.43 2.62 5.73
C GLU A 47 13.08 2.89 6.39
N ALA A 48 12.08 3.26 5.61
CA ALA A 48 10.75 3.53 6.13
C ALA A 48 10.16 2.31 6.87
N MET A 49 10.22 1.13 6.26
CA MET A 49 9.66 -0.10 6.83
C MET A 49 10.37 -0.59 8.09
N THR A 50 11.67 -0.27 8.25
CA THR A 50 12.47 -0.76 9.38
C THR A 50 12.63 0.24 10.52
N LEU A 51 12.63 1.54 10.23
CA LEU A 51 12.86 2.58 11.22
C LEU A 51 11.56 3.15 11.80
N ALA A 52 10.50 3.20 11.02
CA ALA A 52 9.31 3.94 11.40
C ALA A 52 8.37 3.15 12.32
N THR A 53 7.74 3.85 13.25
CA THR A 53 6.55 3.37 13.98
C THR A 53 5.27 3.69 13.22
N LYS A 54 5.28 4.75 12.42
CA LYS A 54 4.22 5.17 11.50
C LYS A 54 4.84 5.66 10.20
N ILE A 55 4.26 5.27 9.07
CA ILE A 55 4.64 5.71 7.74
C ILE A 55 3.58 6.67 7.22
N CYS A 56 4.03 7.83 6.77
CA CYS A 56 3.23 8.82 6.05
C CYS A 56 3.61 8.73 4.57
N LEU A 57 2.85 7.99 3.78
CA LEU A 57 3.10 7.88 2.35
C LEU A 57 2.45 9.03 1.61
N MET A 58 3.24 9.75 0.81
CA MET A 58 2.78 10.91 0.07
C MET A 58 3.02 10.74 -1.43
N ASN A 59 2.12 11.27 -2.25
CA ASN A 59 2.27 11.37 -3.69
C ASN A 59 1.85 12.76 -4.17
N GLN A 60 2.73 13.46 -4.86
CA GLN A 60 2.49 14.82 -5.38
C GLN A 60 1.92 15.79 -4.32
N GLY A 61 2.44 15.73 -3.08
CA GLY A 61 1.99 16.58 -1.98
C GLY A 61 0.69 16.11 -1.30
N VAL A 62 0.09 15.02 -1.76
CA VAL A 62 -1.15 14.46 -1.20
C VAL A 62 -0.83 13.23 -0.36
N LEU A 63 -1.39 13.18 0.86
CA LEU A 63 -1.31 12.02 1.74
C LEU A 63 -2.06 10.84 1.10
N GLN A 64 -1.38 9.71 0.98
CA GLN A 64 -1.94 8.48 0.44
C GLN A 64 -2.34 7.50 1.55
N GLN A 65 -1.49 7.33 2.55
CA GLN A 65 -1.77 6.49 3.72
C GLN A 65 -0.89 6.92 4.89
N TYR A 66 -1.43 6.78 6.11
CA TYR A 66 -0.70 7.02 7.36
C TYR A 66 -0.99 5.91 8.36
N ASP A 67 -0.11 4.91 8.41
CA ASP A 67 -0.28 3.72 9.23
C ASP A 67 1.05 3.13 9.74
N ALA A 68 0.95 2.07 10.57
CA ALA A 68 2.10 1.25 10.91
C ALA A 68 2.67 0.56 9.66
N PRO A 69 3.99 0.30 9.60
CA PRO A 69 4.64 -0.30 8.43
C PRO A 69 3.94 -1.56 7.89
N LEU A 70 3.57 -2.49 8.78
CA LEU A 70 2.89 -3.72 8.39
C LEU A 70 1.49 -3.49 7.85
N ASP A 71 0.78 -2.46 8.31
CA ASP A 71 -0.54 -2.12 7.79
C ASP A 71 -0.43 -1.50 6.41
N VAL A 72 0.54 -0.61 6.19
CA VAL A 72 0.83 -0.05 4.86
C VAL A 72 1.15 -1.15 3.84
N TYR A 73 1.90 -2.18 4.26
CA TYR A 73 2.25 -3.31 3.41
C TYR A 73 1.08 -4.27 3.16
N ASN A 74 0.39 -4.68 4.23
CA ASN A 74 -0.63 -5.74 4.16
C ASN A 74 -2.03 -5.20 3.80
N ARG A 75 -2.29 -3.91 4.04
CA ARG A 75 -3.58 -3.25 3.87
C ARG A 75 -3.40 -1.90 3.15
N PRO A 76 -2.85 -1.92 1.94
CA PRO A 76 -2.66 -0.68 1.17
C PRO A 76 -4.03 -0.05 0.89
N SER A 77 -4.16 1.26 1.17
CA SER A 77 -5.40 2.00 0.97
C SER A 77 -5.75 2.18 -0.51
N ASN A 78 -4.79 1.95 -1.42
CA ASN A 78 -4.97 2.15 -2.85
C ASN A 78 -3.91 1.44 -3.69
N LEU A 79 -4.13 1.40 -5.02
CA LEU A 79 -3.21 0.77 -5.96
C LEU A 79 -1.82 1.41 -5.95
N PHE A 80 -1.75 2.74 -5.77
CA PHE A 80 -0.48 3.44 -5.68
C PHE A 80 0.33 2.97 -4.47
N VAL A 81 -0.29 2.89 -3.29
CA VAL A 81 0.38 2.38 -2.06
C VAL A 81 0.79 0.92 -2.25
N ALA A 82 -0.10 0.10 -2.83
CA ALA A 82 0.17 -1.31 -3.08
C ALA A 82 1.38 -1.52 -4.00
N ASP A 83 1.49 -0.72 -5.07
CA ASP A 83 2.59 -0.76 -6.03
C ASP A 83 3.88 -0.20 -5.45
N PHE A 84 3.77 0.93 -4.75
CA PHE A 84 4.92 1.64 -4.20
C PHE A 84 5.61 0.86 -3.09
N VAL A 85 4.87 0.09 -2.26
CA VAL A 85 5.42 -0.59 -1.08
C VAL A 85 5.61 -2.08 -1.33
N GLY A 86 6.85 -2.51 -1.25
CA GLY A 86 7.26 -3.91 -1.38
C GLY A 86 8.38 -4.11 -2.40
N ASN A 87 9.27 -5.06 -2.09
CA ASN A 87 10.34 -5.48 -3.00
C ASN A 87 10.48 -7.02 -2.93
N PRO A 88 10.07 -7.73 -4.00
CA PRO A 88 9.54 -7.20 -5.26
C PRO A 88 8.17 -6.56 -5.13
N ALA A 89 7.81 -5.71 -6.13
CA ALA A 89 6.52 -5.05 -6.16
C ALA A 89 5.36 -6.06 -6.31
N ILE A 90 4.16 -5.60 -5.95
CA ILE A 90 2.93 -6.39 -6.14
C ILE A 90 2.63 -6.59 -7.63
N ASN A 91 2.08 -7.75 -7.99
CA ASN A 91 1.59 -7.98 -9.34
C ASN A 91 0.10 -7.64 -9.40
N PHE A 92 -0.29 -6.81 -10.37
CA PHE A 92 -1.68 -6.50 -10.66
C PHE A 92 -2.19 -7.32 -11.81
N VAL A 93 -3.36 -7.91 -11.64
CA VAL A 93 -4.04 -8.70 -12.66
C VAL A 93 -5.47 -8.21 -12.80
N GLU A 94 -5.86 -7.89 -14.02
CA GLU A 94 -7.25 -7.55 -14.33
C GLU A 94 -8.16 -8.77 -14.17
N ALA A 95 -9.35 -8.55 -13.63
CA ALA A 95 -10.30 -9.60 -13.35
C ALA A 95 -11.73 -9.16 -13.67
N ALA A 96 -12.52 -10.08 -14.20
CA ALA A 96 -13.94 -9.91 -14.41
C ALA A 96 -14.74 -10.90 -13.56
N GLY A 97 -15.85 -10.48 -12.99
CA GLY A 97 -16.71 -11.38 -12.22
C GLY A 97 -17.62 -10.67 -11.25
N SER A 98 -18.04 -11.36 -10.19
CA SER A 98 -19.04 -10.83 -9.25
C SER A 98 -18.90 -11.36 -7.85
N ARG A 99 -19.44 -10.60 -6.89
CA ARG A 99 -19.65 -11.04 -5.52
C ARG A 99 -20.85 -11.99 -5.47
N GLN A 100 -20.69 -13.11 -4.79
CA GLN A 100 -21.73 -14.11 -4.60
C GLN A 100 -22.56 -13.78 -3.35
N ALA A 101 -23.73 -14.42 -3.23
CA ALA A 101 -24.65 -14.24 -2.10
C ALA A 101 -24.03 -14.65 -0.75
N ASP A 102 -23.05 -15.56 -0.75
CA ASP A 102 -22.31 -16.01 0.43
C ASP A 102 -21.15 -15.07 0.81
N GLY A 103 -20.99 -13.93 0.12
CA GLY A 103 -19.92 -12.96 0.34
C GLY A 103 -18.62 -13.28 -0.38
N THR A 104 -18.50 -14.45 -1.00
CA THR A 104 -17.31 -14.79 -1.78
C THR A 104 -17.26 -14.02 -3.10
N MET A 105 -16.05 -13.80 -3.61
CA MET A 105 -15.80 -13.26 -4.96
C MET A 105 -15.45 -14.41 -5.90
N ARG A 106 -16.14 -14.47 -7.04
CA ARG A 106 -15.76 -15.34 -8.17
C ARG A 106 -15.29 -14.48 -9.31
N LEU A 107 -14.02 -14.62 -9.63
CA LEU A 107 -13.38 -13.82 -10.65
C LEU A 107 -12.72 -14.70 -11.69
N THR A 108 -12.65 -14.18 -12.92
CA THR A 108 -11.89 -14.77 -14.02
C THR A 108 -10.73 -13.84 -14.32
N ILE A 109 -9.52 -14.39 -14.35
CA ILE A 109 -8.27 -13.69 -14.64
C ILE A 109 -7.54 -14.38 -15.80
N LEU A 110 -6.59 -13.66 -16.43
CA LEU A 110 -5.68 -14.23 -17.42
C LEU A 110 -6.39 -15.17 -18.43
N ASP A 111 -7.39 -14.64 -19.13
CA ASP A 111 -8.11 -15.33 -20.23
C ASP A 111 -8.77 -16.68 -19.85
N GLY A 112 -9.16 -16.85 -18.58
CA GLY A 112 -9.99 -18.01 -18.24
C GLY A 112 -9.68 -18.70 -16.92
N ILE A 113 -8.66 -18.27 -16.20
CA ILE A 113 -8.38 -18.82 -14.85
C ILE A 113 -9.44 -18.33 -13.89
N ARG A 114 -10.17 -19.26 -13.29
CA ARG A 114 -11.19 -18.94 -12.28
C ARG A 114 -10.58 -18.95 -10.89
N VAL A 115 -10.73 -17.84 -10.19
CA VAL A 115 -10.32 -17.69 -8.78
C VAL A 115 -11.55 -17.41 -7.92
N GLN A 116 -11.55 -17.97 -6.73
CA GLN A 116 -12.55 -17.70 -5.72
C GLN A 116 -11.85 -17.38 -4.41
N PHE A 117 -12.26 -16.30 -3.76
CA PHE A 117 -11.75 -15.92 -2.46
C PHE A 117 -12.82 -15.20 -1.65
N THR A 118 -12.64 -15.19 -0.35
CA THR A 118 -13.47 -14.41 0.56
C THR A 118 -12.74 -13.11 0.86
N PRO A 119 -13.29 -11.94 0.48
CA PRO A 119 -12.71 -10.66 0.87
C PRO A 119 -12.63 -10.56 2.39
N ARG A 120 -11.59 -9.96 2.93
CA ARG A 120 -11.54 -9.70 4.37
C ARG A 120 -12.56 -8.64 4.74
N GLU A 121 -13.65 -9.04 5.33
CA GLU A 121 -14.72 -8.14 5.79
C GLU A 121 -14.28 -7.21 6.93
N GLU A 122 -13.18 -7.53 7.60
CA GLU A 122 -12.66 -6.74 8.72
C GLU A 122 -12.26 -5.31 8.33
N TYR A 123 -11.80 -5.10 7.10
CA TYR A 123 -11.40 -3.78 6.64
C TYR A 123 -12.60 -2.82 6.53
N ASP A 124 -13.72 -3.34 6.01
CA ASP A 124 -14.95 -2.55 5.83
C ASP A 124 -15.63 -2.23 7.18
N ARG A 125 -15.44 -3.07 8.21
CA ARG A 125 -16.01 -2.86 9.56
C ARG A 125 -15.21 -1.86 10.40
N GLU A 126 -13.88 -1.87 10.33
CA GLU A 126 -13.03 -0.97 11.12
C GLU A 126 -12.96 0.45 10.55
N HIS A 127 -13.12 0.59 9.23
CA HIS A 127 -13.01 1.87 8.54
C HIS A 127 -14.37 2.46 8.16
N GLY A 128 -15.46 1.76 8.46
CA GLY A 128 -16.85 2.15 8.24
C GLY A 128 -17.15 2.46 6.78
N ASP A 129 -18.41 2.38 6.40
CA ASP A 129 -18.93 2.95 5.13
C ASP A 129 -18.81 4.46 5.12
N GLY A 130 -17.64 4.99 5.37
CA GLY A 130 -17.19 6.38 5.22
C GLY A 130 -18.25 7.49 5.16
N ALA A 131 -19.33 7.37 5.91
CA ALA A 131 -20.36 8.41 5.98
C ALA A 131 -19.86 9.68 6.71
N ASP A 132 -18.74 9.54 7.47
CA ASP A 132 -18.10 10.64 8.22
C ASP A 132 -16.64 10.90 7.84
N ALA A 133 -16.14 10.27 6.80
CA ALA A 133 -14.85 10.66 6.25
C ALA A 133 -15.06 11.97 5.50
N GLY A 134 -14.57 13.08 6.08
CA GLY A 134 -14.58 14.39 5.46
C GLY A 134 -14.03 14.33 4.03
N GLU A 135 -14.18 15.40 3.24
CA GLU A 135 -13.86 15.52 1.80
C GLU A 135 -12.50 14.96 1.34
N ASN A 136 -11.64 14.52 2.27
CA ASN A 136 -10.32 13.91 2.04
C ASN A 136 -10.26 12.40 2.30
N ALA A 137 -11.36 11.73 2.57
CA ALA A 137 -11.37 10.28 2.63
C ALA A 137 -11.22 9.72 1.22
N PHE A 138 -10.01 9.27 0.91
CA PHE A 138 -9.72 8.58 -0.34
C PHE A 138 -10.49 7.26 -0.38
N ARG A 139 -11.75 7.33 -0.81
CA ARG A 139 -12.42 6.17 -1.36
C ARG A 139 -11.74 5.91 -2.69
N TYR A 140 -11.02 4.81 -2.78
CA TYR A 140 -10.73 4.27 -4.10
C TYR A 140 -12.01 3.59 -4.58
N PRO A 141 -12.74 4.22 -5.52
CA PRO A 141 -13.57 3.41 -6.36
C PRO A 141 -12.62 2.39 -6.97
N ILE A 142 -13.02 1.14 -7.00
CA ILE A 142 -12.48 0.19 -7.95
C ILE A 142 -12.61 0.93 -9.28
N ALA A 143 -11.51 1.55 -9.73
CA ALA A 143 -11.56 2.35 -10.93
C ALA A 143 -11.86 1.35 -12.05
N LYS A 144 -13.05 1.45 -12.61
CA LYS A 144 -13.28 0.85 -13.93
C LYS A 144 -12.21 1.45 -14.83
N VAL A 145 -11.40 0.63 -15.43
CA VAL A 145 -10.35 1.04 -16.37
C VAL A 145 -10.93 1.74 -17.61
N SER A 146 -12.27 1.82 -17.71
CA SER A 146 -13.01 2.33 -18.85
C SER A 146 -13.16 3.85 -18.97
N ASP A 147 -12.39 4.66 -18.22
CA ASP A 147 -12.53 6.13 -18.30
C ASP A 147 -11.48 6.80 -19.20
N GLN A 148 -10.89 6.08 -20.15
CA GLN A 148 -10.20 6.69 -21.29
C GLN A 148 -10.99 6.35 -22.56
N GLY A 149 -11.77 7.36 -22.98
CA GLY A 149 -12.69 7.28 -24.09
C GLY A 149 -12.16 6.61 -25.35
N GLU A 150 -12.97 5.71 -25.86
CA GLU A 150 -13.46 5.69 -27.23
C GLU A 150 -14.40 4.50 -27.38
N ASP A 151 -15.57 4.81 -27.89
CA ASP A 151 -16.66 3.93 -28.26
C ASP A 151 -16.17 2.91 -29.32
N SER A 152 -15.73 1.74 -28.89
CA SER A 152 -15.52 0.60 -29.79
C SER A 152 -16.29 -0.60 -29.24
N GLY A 153 -17.44 -0.85 -29.86
CA GLY A 153 -18.29 -1.99 -29.58
C GLY A 153 -17.56 -3.31 -29.71
N SER A 154 -16.99 -3.79 -28.62
CA SER A 154 -16.54 -5.14 -28.43
C SER A 154 -17.20 -5.74 -27.20
N ASN A 155 -17.88 -6.86 -27.37
CA ASN A 155 -18.51 -7.68 -26.33
C ASN A 155 -17.49 -8.40 -25.39
N ALA A 156 -16.38 -7.78 -25.08
CA ALA A 156 -15.50 -8.22 -24.01
C ALA A 156 -15.95 -7.50 -22.74
N ALA A 157 -16.35 -8.22 -21.72
CA ALA A 157 -16.69 -7.64 -20.43
C ALA A 157 -15.48 -6.82 -19.93
N ASP A 158 -15.69 -5.52 -19.74
CA ASP A 158 -14.66 -4.66 -19.13
C ASP A 158 -14.19 -5.28 -17.80
N PRO A 159 -12.89 -5.21 -17.49
CA PRO A 159 -12.41 -5.73 -16.21
C PRO A 159 -13.08 -4.96 -15.07
N ASP A 160 -13.83 -5.68 -14.23
CA ASP A 160 -14.56 -5.08 -13.12
C ASP A 160 -13.68 -4.84 -11.91
N TYR A 161 -12.53 -5.55 -11.85
CA TYR A 161 -11.65 -5.59 -10.68
C TYR A 161 -10.18 -5.65 -11.07
N VAL A 162 -9.34 -5.18 -10.15
CA VAL A 162 -7.89 -5.39 -10.17
C VAL A 162 -7.51 -6.19 -8.93
N ILE A 163 -6.86 -7.34 -9.14
CA ILE A 163 -6.33 -8.18 -8.05
C ILE A 163 -4.85 -7.89 -7.89
N GLY A 164 -4.45 -7.52 -6.68
CA GLY A 164 -3.05 -7.42 -6.31
C GLY A 164 -2.56 -8.73 -5.68
N VAL A 165 -1.47 -9.30 -6.23
CA VAL A 165 -0.85 -10.52 -5.71
C VAL A 165 0.59 -10.23 -5.33
N ARG A 166 0.91 -10.34 -4.05
CA ARG A 166 2.30 -10.25 -3.57
C ARG A 166 3.06 -11.51 -3.98
N PRO A 167 4.32 -11.39 -4.45
CA PRO A 167 5.12 -12.54 -4.90
C PRO A 167 5.26 -13.66 -3.88
N GLU A 168 5.37 -13.33 -2.59
CA GLU A 168 5.48 -14.30 -1.49
C GLU A 168 4.21 -15.16 -1.27
N HIS A 169 3.09 -14.74 -1.83
CA HIS A 169 1.84 -15.52 -1.77
C HIS A 169 1.71 -16.52 -2.93
N LEU A 170 2.58 -16.44 -3.93
CA LEU A 170 2.61 -17.38 -5.04
C LEU A 170 3.35 -18.66 -4.59
N LYS A 171 2.64 -19.77 -4.57
CA LYS A 171 3.22 -21.08 -4.34
C LYS A 171 3.30 -21.82 -5.67
N ILE A 172 4.49 -22.24 -6.06
CA ILE A 172 4.69 -23.14 -7.16
C ILE A 172 4.42 -24.55 -6.60
N GLY A 173 3.35 -25.17 -7.11
CA GLY A 173 2.96 -26.54 -6.77
C GLY A 173 3.80 -27.58 -7.49
#